data_7ad65178129f376366f729244c62787d
#
_entry.id   7ad65178129f376366f729244c62787d
#
_cell.length_a   1.000
_cell.length_b   1.000
_cell.length_c   1.000
_cell.angle_alpha   90.00
_cell.angle_beta   90.00
_cell.angle_gamma   90.00
#
_symmetry.space_group_name_H-M   'P 1'
#
loop_
_entity.id
_entity.type
_entity.pdbx_description
1 polymer ?
#
loop_
_entity_poly.entity_id
_entity_poly.type
_entity_poly.pdbx_seq_one_letter_code
_entity_poly.pdbx_strand_id
1 'polypeptide(L)'
;MKKIKFLMIAMMAFITSATFTACGDDDSSSNNIKRSNYDRYQETVNATVSSQKSSDKVILVVAFGSTWEQAYDTFDKVVDDYKSQFSGWDVYLSFSSAICINNARAGENVAPRDYFDPEHWLTAIGLAGYKQIVVQSLQVIPGEEYRRVRDTYVKDFMNNRNGDFTDAYMKSLDLNVVVGTPLMAEESDAEALAEVLNNEPDIKAAVNNGIVAFMGHGNPEGYDYYGGNIRYLQLEDALRNLNKNYYVGTVDMNETYAEDVLAHIGGGKFDYQVGDMGKTSYYDKNTATKAQLYPLMSIAGDHAHNDMADPEDPESWYSLFNESGIETEAYETNFTEACWK
;
A
#
# COMPACT_ATOMS: atom_id res chain seq x y z
N MET A 1 -6.11 1.17 -40.19
CA MET A 1 -6.16 0.22 -39.08
C MET A 1 -6.84 0.96 -37.92
N LYS A 2 -7.98 0.47 -37.47
CA LYS A 2 -8.81 1.16 -36.47
C LYS A 2 -8.21 0.86 -35.08
N LYS A 3 -7.73 1.89 -34.39
CA LYS A 3 -7.35 1.80 -32.99
C LYS A 3 -8.61 1.61 -32.18
N ILE A 4 -8.82 0.40 -31.68
CA ILE A 4 -9.84 0.12 -30.65
C ILE A 4 -9.17 0.55 -29.36
N LYS A 5 -9.57 1.71 -28.83
CA LYS A 5 -9.27 2.08 -27.47
C LYS A 5 -10.14 1.20 -26.58
N PHE A 6 -9.58 0.16 -26.01
CA PHE A 6 -10.17 -0.50 -24.86
C PHE A 6 -10.13 0.50 -23.71
N LEU A 7 -11.30 0.92 -23.30
CA LEU A 7 -11.55 1.71 -22.12
C LEU A 7 -11.33 0.74 -20.95
N MET A 8 -10.15 0.76 -20.33
CA MET A 8 -9.99 0.18 -19.01
C MET A 8 -10.94 0.93 -18.09
N ILE A 9 -11.93 0.22 -17.62
CA ILE A 9 -12.77 0.67 -16.52
C ILE A 9 -11.88 0.54 -15.28
N ALA A 10 -11.14 1.62 -14.97
CA ALA A 10 -10.70 1.81 -13.62
C ALA A 10 -11.94 1.67 -12.75
N MET A 11 -12.03 0.62 -11.94
CA MET A 11 -13.05 0.52 -10.91
C MET A 11 -12.78 1.63 -9.91
N MET A 12 -13.19 2.85 -10.28
CA MET A 12 -13.40 3.90 -9.29
C MET A 12 -14.48 3.36 -8.34
N ALA A 13 -14.06 2.98 -7.16
CA ALA A 13 -14.98 2.82 -6.05
C ALA A 13 -15.54 4.21 -5.72
N PHE A 14 -16.55 4.63 -6.49
CA PHE A 14 -17.43 5.71 -6.06
C PHE A 14 -18.10 5.23 -4.78
N ILE A 15 -17.63 5.75 -3.65
CA ILE A 15 -18.38 5.69 -2.40
C ILE A 15 -19.58 6.62 -2.58
N THR A 16 -20.59 6.12 -3.26
CA THR A 16 -21.93 6.62 -3.04
C THR A 16 -22.37 6.03 -1.70
N SER A 17 -22.62 6.89 -0.75
CA SER A 17 -23.35 6.55 0.48
C SER A 17 -24.71 5.97 0.08
N ALA A 18 -24.74 4.66 -0.18
CA ALA A 18 -25.97 3.92 -0.35
C ALA A 18 -26.55 3.67 1.04
N THR A 19 -27.52 4.48 1.40
CA THR A 19 -28.46 4.13 2.47
C THR A 19 -29.20 2.87 2.02
N PHE A 20 -28.80 1.73 2.54
CA PHE A 20 -29.59 0.50 2.40
C PHE A 20 -30.80 0.59 3.31
N THR A 21 -31.93 1.00 2.74
CA THR A 21 -33.25 0.72 3.32
C THR A 21 -33.60 -0.72 2.97
N ALA A 22 -33.41 -1.62 3.92
CA ALA A 22 -33.98 -2.95 3.82
C ALA A 22 -35.42 -2.88 4.35
N CYS A 23 -36.40 -2.94 3.45
CA CYS A 23 -37.78 -3.29 3.78
C CYS A 23 -37.93 -4.82 3.86
N GLY A 24 -38.56 -5.29 4.91
CA GLY A 24 -39.01 -6.67 5.07
C GLY A 24 -39.72 -6.85 6.40
N ASP A 25 -41.06 -6.85 6.37
CA ASP A 25 -42.01 -7.14 7.47
C ASP A 25 -41.78 -8.56 8.03
N ASP A 26 -41.90 -8.82 9.31
CA ASP A 26 -43.06 -9.02 10.16
C ASP A 26 -42.72 -9.57 11.55
N ASP A 27 -43.37 -8.97 12.52
CA ASP A 27 -43.89 -9.45 13.81
C ASP A 27 -43.19 -10.57 14.62
N SER A 28 -42.61 -10.18 15.74
CA SER A 28 -43.07 -10.56 17.10
C SER A 28 -42.12 -10.04 18.16
N SER A 29 -42.70 -9.38 19.14
CA SER A 29 -42.20 -8.86 20.40
C SER A 29 -40.95 -9.56 20.98
N SER A 30 -39.79 -9.01 20.73
CA SER A 30 -38.68 -8.90 21.66
C SER A 30 -37.86 -7.67 21.25
N ASN A 31 -37.43 -6.85 22.23
CA ASN A 31 -36.60 -5.66 22.01
C ASN A 31 -35.20 -6.01 21.51
N ASN A 32 -35.12 -6.68 20.36
CA ASN A 32 -33.90 -6.87 19.60
C ASN A 32 -33.77 -5.70 18.63
N ILE A 33 -33.18 -4.60 19.10
CA ILE A 33 -32.60 -3.59 18.23
C ILE A 33 -31.61 -4.34 17.34
N LYS A 34 -31.90 -4.49 16.03
CA LYS A 34 -30.94 -5.04 15.07
C LYS A 34 -29.75 -4.09 15.06
N ARG A 35 -28.67 -4.48 15.72
CA ARG A 35 -27.41 -3.73 15.73
C ARG A 35 -26.88 -3.66 14.30
N SER A 36 -26.33 -2.50 13.91
CA SER A 36 -25.67 -2.34 12.63
C SER A 36 -24.41 -3.23 12.55
N ASN A 37 -23.94 -3.53 11.35
CA ASN A 37 -22.65 -4.21 11.17
C ASN A 37 -21.52 -3.40 11.80
N TYR A 38 -21.58 -2.07 11.69
CA TYR A 38 -20.61 -1.17 12.30
C TYR A 38 -20.52 -1.38 13.82
N ASP A 39 -21.65 -1.39 14.53
CA ASP A 39 -21.66 -1.58 15.98
C ASP A 39 -21.06 -2.92 16.41
N ARG A 40 -21.38 -4.00 15.66
CA ARG A 40 -20.81 -5.34 15.92
C ARG A 40 -19.30 -5.39 15.71
N TYR A 41 -18.81 -4.74 14.67
CA TYR A 41 -17.38 -4.66 14.39
C TYR A 41 -16.67 -3.82 15.44
N GLN A 42 -17.26 -2.70 15.86
CA GLN A 42 -16.73 -1.88 16.93
C GLN A 42 -16.65 -2.64 18.25
N GLU A 43 -17.68 -3.42 18.61
CA GLU A 43 -17.65 -4.28 19.80
C GLU A 43 -16.51 -5.32 19.73
N THR A 44 -16.30 -5.93 18.57
CA THR A 44 -15.21 -6.91 18.37
C THR A 44 -13.85 -6.27 18.56
N VAL A 45 -13.62 -5.10 17.94
CA VAL A 45 -12.34 -4.39 18.08
C VAL A 45 -12.12 -3.90 19.51
N ASN A 46 -13.17 -3.38 20.17
CA ASN A 46 -13.11 -2.97 21.59
C ASN A 46 -12.73 -4.14 22.49
N ALA A 47 -13.33 -5.32 22.29
CA ALA A 47 -13.00 -6.52 23.06
C ALA A 47 -11.55 -6.98 22.80
N THR A 48 -11.10 -6.93 21.55
CA THR A 48 -9.73 -7.26 21.17
C THR A 48 -8.72 -6.34 21.88
N VAL A 49 -8.90 -5.03 21.75
CA VAL A 49 -8.03 -4.04 22.39
C VAL A 49 -8.04 -4.19 23.92
N SER A 50 -9.22 -4.34 24.52
CA SER A 50 -9.34 -4.49 25.98
C SER A 50 -8.64 -5.74 26.51
N SER A 51 -8.68 -6.84 25.77
CA SER A 51 -8.05 -8.11 26.16
C SER A 51 -6.54 -8.15 25.94
N GLN A 52 -6.05 -7.40 24.96
CA GLN A 52 -4.64 -7.41 24.56
C GLN A 52 -3.83 -6.23 25.10
N LYS A 53 -4.50 -5.20 25.63
CA LYS A 53 -3.81 -4.03 26.16
C LYS A 53 -2.84 -4.40 27.27
N SER A 54 -1.57 -4.14 27.04
CA SER A 54 -0.47 -4.39 27.99
C SER A 54 0.32 -3.12 28.34
N SER A 55 0.10 -2.04 27.57
CA SER A 55 0.84 -0.79 27.65
C SER A 55 -0.08 0.42 27.53
N ASP A 56 0.42 1.60 27.86
CA ASP A 56 -0.23 2.89 27.54
C ASP A 56 0.20 3.42 26.15
N LYS A 57 1.01 2.65 25.42
CA LYS A 57 1.58 2.99 24.12
C LYS A 57 1.11 2.01 23.07
N VAL A 58 0.73 2.51 21.89
CA VAL A 58 0.23 1.67 20.79
C VAL A 58 0.77 2.14 19.45
N ILE A 59 1.06 1.17 18.60
CA ILE A 59 1.29 1.37 17.16
C ILE A 59 0.12 0.74 16.42
N LEU A 60 -0.61 1.55 15.67
CA LEU A 60 -1.58 1.09 14.69
C LEU A 60 -0.92 1.07 13.32
N VAL A 61 -0.58 -0.10 12.84
CA VAL A 61 -0.07 -0.31 11.48
C VAL A 61 -1.24 -0.28 10.52
N VAL A 62 -1.20 0.57 9.51
CA VAL A 62 -2.28 0.74 8.53
C VAL A 62 -1.77 0.37 7.14
N ALA A 63 -2.28 -0.73 6.61
CA ALA A 63 -2.07 -1.16 5.24
C ALA A 63 -3.30 -0.87 4.38
N PHE A 64 -3.14 -0.80 3.07
CA PHE A 64 -4.29 -0.84 2.15
C PHE A 64 -5.09 -2.13 2.34
N GLY A 65 -4.39 -3.23 2.49
CA GLY A 65 -4.90 -4.59 2.51
C GLY A 65 -4.56 -5.31 1.21
N SER A 66 -5.03 -6.53 1.07
CA SER A 66 -4.88 -7.33 -0.15
C SER A 66 -6.10 -8.21 -0.35
N THR A 67 -6.48 -8.44 -1.61
CA THR A 67 -7.41 -9.49 -2.04
C THR A 67 -6.69 -10.81 -2.30
N TRP A 68 -5.36 -10.77 -2.43
CA TRP A 68 -4.51 -11.94 -2.58
C TRP A 68 -4.26 -12.61 -1.23
N GLU A 69 -4.86 -13.76 -1.03
CA GLU A 69 -4.91 -14.43 0.29
C GLU A 69 -3.53 -14.87 0.79
N GLN A 70 -2.59 -15.18 -0.10
CA GLN A 70 -1.22 -15.54 0.24
C GLN A 70 -0.43 -14.38 0.87
N ALA A 71 -0.88 -13.14 0.66
CA ALA A 71 -0.29 -11.96 1.28
C ALA A 71 -0.57 -11.87 2.79
N TYR A 72 -1.57 -12.58 3.31
CA TYR A 72 -1.97 -12.44 4.72
C TYR A 72 -0.88 -12.86 5.70
N ASP A 73 -0.08 -13.86 5.38
CA ASP A 73 1.04 -14.28 6.23
C ASP A 73 2.15 -13.22 6.28
N THR A 74 2.29 -12.40 5.23
CA THR A 74 3.24 -11.29 5.21
C THR A 74 2.79 -10.17 6.14
N PHE A 75 1.48 -9.87 6.21
CA PHE A 75 0.95 -8.92 7.20
C PHE A 75 1.20 -9.38 8.65
N ASP A 76 1.06 -10.68 8.92
CA ASP A 76 1.36 -11.24 10.24
C ASP A 76 2.84 -11.05 10.61
N LYS A 77 3.76 -11.29 9.66
CA LYS A 77 5.20 -11.05 9.85
C LYS A 77 5.51 -9.57 10.12
N VAL A 78 4.91 -8.65 9.37
CA VAL A 78 5.08 -7.20 9.61
C VAL A 78 4.68 -6.84 11.04
N VAL A 79 3.53 -7.33 11.51
CA VAL A 79 3.08 -7.10 12.90
C VAL A 79 4.07 -7.66 13.91
N ASP A 80 4.59 -8.86 13.69
CA ASP A 80 5.54 -9.50 14.59
C ASP A 80 6.90 -8.79 14.60
N ASP A 81 7.34 -8.26 13.45
CA ASP A 81 8.55 -7.43 13.36
C ASP A 81 8.38 -6.13 14.16
N TYR A 82 7.24 -5.44 14.03
CA TYR A 82 6.95 -4.25 14.84
C TYR A 82 6.92 -4.57 16.35
N LYS A 83 6.29 -5.66 16.76
CA LYS A 83 6.28 -6.10 18.16
C LYS A 83 7.69 -6.40 18.68
N SER A 84 8.52 -6.98 17.83
CA SER A 84 9.92 -7.31 18.15
C SER A 84 10.77 -6.04 18.32
N GLN A 85 10.61 -5.08 17.42
CA GLN A 85 11.41 -3.85 17.41
C GLN A 85 10.97 -2.85 18.48
N PHE A 86 9.66 -2.75 18.72
CA PHE A 86 9.08 -1.77 19.64
C PHE A 86 8.59 -2.44 20.93
N SER A 87 9.50 -3.05 21.65
CA SER A 87 9.22 -3.67 22.95
C SER A 87 8.52 -2.68 23.91
N GLY A 88 7.41 -3.09 24.52
CA GLY A 88 6.60 -2.26 25.40
C GLY A 88 5.57 -1.36 24.70
N TRP A 89 5.34 -1.58 23.41
CA TRP A 89 4.22 -1.04 22.65
C TRP A 89 3.25 -2.17 22.29
N ASP A 90 1.96 -1.90 22.39
CA ASP A 90 0.96 -2.76 21.79
C ASP A 90 0.92 -2.48 20.29
N VAL A 91 0.74 -3.51 19.45
CA VAL A 91 0.76 -3.36 17.98
C VAL A 91 -0.51 -4.01 17.42
N TYR A 92 -1.24 -3.23 16.63
CA TYR A 92 -2.43 -3.68 15.90
C TYR A 92 -2.28 -3.40 14.41
N LEU A 93 -2.99 -4.20 13.60
CA LEU A 93 -3.04 -4.06 12.14
C LEU A 93 -4.43 -3.65 11.70
N SER A 94 -4.48 -2.68 10.81
CA SER A 94 -5.69 -2.18 10.16
C SER A 94 -5.57 -2.24 8.64
N PHE A 95 -6.68 -2.52 7.96
CA PHE A 95 -6.80 -2.35 6.51
C PHE A 95 -7.62 -1.11 6.21
N SER A 96 -7.18 -0.29 5.24
CA SER A 96 -7.93 0.91 4.82
C SER A 96 -8.92 0.65 3.69
N SER A 97 -8.79 -0.47 2.96
CA SER A 97 -9.66 -0.85 1.86
C SER A 97 -10.83 -1.72 2.32
N ALA A 98 -12.06 -1.23 2.13
CA ALA A 98 -13.26 -2.01 2.41
C ALA A 98 -13.38 -3.28 1.55
N ILE A 99 -12.85 -3.24 0.32
CA ILE A 99 -12.83 -4.40 -0.59
C ILE A 99 -11.96 -5.49 0.02
N CYS A 100 -10.74 -5.17 0.41
CA CYS A 100 -9.81 -6.12 1.03
C CYS A 100 -10.34 -6.68 2.35
N ILE A 101 -10.96 -5.83 3.18
CA ILE A 101 -11.60 -6.26 4.43
C ILE A 101 -12.73 -7.28 4.16
N ASN A 102 -13.60 -6.99 3.19
CA ASN A 102 -14.72 -7.88 2.87
C ASN A 102 -14.25 -9.19 2.23
N ASN A 103 -13.26 -9.13 1.37
CA ASN A 103 -12.65 -10.32 0.76
C ASN A 103 -12.03 -11.23 1.83
N ALA A 104 -11.23 -10.68 2.74
CA ALA A 104 -10.63 -11.43 3.84
C ALA A 104 -11.68 -12.10 4.75
N ARG A 105 -12.80 -11.44 4.99
CA ARG A 105 -13.91 -12.01 5.77
C ARG A 105 -14.67 -13.11 5.03
N ALA A 106 -14.75 -13.03 3.70
CA ALA A 106 -15.37 -14.08 2.89
C ALA A 106 -14.58 -15.39 2.96
N GLY A 107 -13.24 -15.32 2.89
CA GLY A 107 -12.36 -16.45 3.03
C GLY A 107 -12.60 -17.51 1.95
N GLU A 108 -12.46 -17.13 0.68
CA GLU A 108 -12.81 -18.04 -0.43
C GLU A 108 -11.89 -19.26 -0.52
N ASN A 109 -10.59 -19.07 -0.36
CA ASN A 109 -9.56 -20.11 -0.50
C ASN A 109 -8.78 -20.37 0.81
N VAL A 110 -8.81 -19.44 1.77
CA VAL A 110 -8.20 -19.56 3.09
C VAL A 110 -9.24 -19.32 4.18
N ALA A 111 -8.89 -19.60 5.43
CA ALA A 111 -9.78 -19.33 6.55
C ALA A 111 -10.11 -17.83 6.64
N PRO A 112 -11.40 -17.46 6.86
CA PRO A 112 -11.79 -16.07 7.03
C PRO A 112 -10.97 -15.35 8.09
N ARG A 113 -10.59 -14.08 7.79
CA ARG A 113 -9.86 -13.21 8.71
C ARG A 113 -10.63 -11.91 8.93
N ASP A 114 -10.78 -11.51 10.19
CA ASP A 114 -11.46 -10.29 10.58
C ASP A 114 -10.46 -9.14 10.63
N TYR A 115 -10.32 -8.42 9.52
CA TYR A 115 -9.66 -7.12 9.50
C TYR A 115 -10.69 -6.00 9.66
N PHE A 116 -10.25 -4.88 10.23
CA PHE A 116 -11.07 -3.71 10.49
C PHE A 116 -10.36 -2.45 10.01
N ASP A 117 -11.16 -1.43 9.68
CA ASP A 117 -10.65 -0.15 9.23
C ASP A 117 -10.05 0.70 10.37
N PRO A 118 -9.29 1.76 10.03
CA PRO A 118 -8.64 2.59 11.03
C PRO A 118 -9.61 3.31 11.97
N GLU A 119 -10.86 3.58 11.55
CA GLU A 119 -11.86 4.24 12.41
C GLU A 119 -12.23 3.35 13.59
N HIS A 120 -12.54 2.06 13.35
CA HIS A 120 -12.83 1.11 14.41
C HIS A 120 -11.66 0.96 15.39
N TRP A 121 -10.42 0.84 14.86
CA TRP A 121 -9.24 0.69 15.70
C TRP A 121 -8.96 1.94 16.53
N LEU A 122 -8.97 3.13 15.94
CA LEU A 122 -8.71 4.38 16.65
C LEU A 122 -9.75 4.64 17.72
N THR A 123 -11.03 4.33 17.47
CA THR A 123 -12.09 4.40 18.45
C THR A 123 -11.82 3.45 19.64
N ALA A 124 -11.47 2.20 19.38
CA ALA A 124 -11.17 1.24 20.44
C ALA A 124 -9.91 1.62 21.24
N ILE A 125 -8.87 2.10 20.57
CA ILE A 125 -7.62 2.60 21.17
C ILE A 125 -7.94 3.77 22.11
N GLY A 126 -8.76 4.72 21.65
CA GLY A 126 -9.20 5.85 22.45
C GLY A 126 -10.02 5.44 23.68
N LEU A 127 -11.01 4.56 23.50
CA LEU A 127 -11.83 4.04 24.59
C LEU A 127 -11.01 3.25 25.62
N ALA A 128 -9.96 2.57 25.18
CA ALA A 128 -9.03 1.88 26.09
C ALA A 128 -8.07 2.84 26.81
N GLY A 129 -8.05 4.13 26.46
CA GLY A 129 -7.30 5.16 27.16
C GLY A 129 -5.77 5.08 26.94
N TYR A 130 -5.33 4.72 25.72
CA TYR A 130 -3.92 4.82 25.37
C TYR A 130 -3.45 6.27 25.43
N LYS A 131 -2.19 6.49 25.83
CA LYS A 131 -1.61 7.82 26.04
C LYS A 131 -0.63 8.23 24.95
N GLN A 132 -0.01 7.27 24.27
CA GLN A 132 0.87 7.49 23.12
C GLN A 132 0.40 6.61 21.99
N ILE A 133 0.09 7.23 20.86
CA ILE A 133 -0.47 6.55 19.68
C ILE A 133 0.40 6.89 18.48
N VAL A 134 0.93 5.88 17.85
CA VAL A 134 1.59 6.00 16.54
C VAL A 134 0.69 5.32 15.50
N VAL A 135 0.37 6.01 14.43
CA VAL A 135 -0.33 5.45 13.28
C VAL A 135 0.68 5.36 12.14
N GLN A 136 1.15 4.15 11.88
CA GLN A 136 2.15 3.90 10.84
C GLN A 136 1.48 3.42 9.57
N SER A 137 1.54 4.24 8.55
CA SER A 137 1.12 3.88 7.20
C SER A 137 2.17 3.01 6.52
N LEU A 138 1.74 1.92 5.88
CA LEU A 138 2.61 1.06 5.08
C LEU A 138 2.65 1.45 3.59
N GLN A 139 2.17 2.61 3.21
CA GLN A 139 2.27 3.06 1.82
C GLN A 139 3.71 3.38 1.44
N VAL A 140 4.02 3.15 0.14
CA VAL A 140 5.36 3.39 -0.40
C VAL A 140 5.60 4.88 -0.64
N ILE A 141 4.60 5.60 -1.14
CA ILE A 141 4.67 7.03 -1.48
C ILE A 141 3.55 7.82 -0.77
N PRO A 142 3.67 9.16 -0.64
CA PRO A 142 2.64 10.01 -0.05
C PRO A 142 1.47 10.25 -1.02
N GLY A 143 0.77 9.16 -1.42
CA GLY A 143 -0.39 9.19 -2.31
C GLY A 143 -1.73 9.33 -1.59
N GLU A 144 -2.83 9.03 -2.32
CA GLU A 144 -4.19 9.15 -1.81
C GLU A 144 -4.44 8.31 -0.56
N GLU A 145 -3.93 7.08 -0.53
CA GLU A 145 -4.14 6.18 0.59
C GLU A 145 -3.49 6.71 1.88
N TYR A 146 -2.26 7.24 1.78
CA TYR A 146 -1.60 7.91 2.90
C TYR A 146 -2.39 9.13 3.39
N ARG A 147 -2.90 9.93 2.43
CA ARG A 147 -3.74 11.08 2.74
C ARG A 147 -4.99 10.67 3.51
N ARG A 148 -5.66 9.60 3.10
CA ARG A 148 -6.84 9.07 3.78
C ARG A 148 -6.52 8.68 5.23
N VAL A 149 -5.40 8.02 5.46
CA VAL A 149 -4.97 7.68 6.82
C VAL A 149 -4.77 8.94 7.67
N ARG A 150 -3.99 9.90 7.18
CA ARG A 150 -3.60 11.10 7.93
C ARG A 150 -4.74 12.13 8.04
N ASP A 151 -5.34 12.48 6.91
CA ASP A 151 -6.24 13.65 6.80
C ASP A 151 -7.72 13.29 7.00
N THR A 152 -8.05 11.99 7.05
CA THR A 152 -9.40 11.53 7.38
C THR A 152 -9.39 10.78 8.70
N TYR A 153 -8.87 9.57 8.76
CA TYR A 153 -9.01 8.74 9.95
C TYR A 153 -8.38 9.35 11.20
N VAL A 154 -7.10 9.74 11.12
CA VAL A 154 -6.42 10.34 12.29
C VAL A 154 -6.97 11.71 12.63
N LYS A 155 -7.27 12.52 11.62
CA LYS A 155 -7.86 13.84 11.84
C LYS A 155 -9.25 13.78 12.45
N ASP A 156 -10.11 12.86 11.99
CA ASP A 156 -11.44 12.66 12.56
C ASP A 156 -11.37 12.17 14.02
N PHE A 157 -10.46 11.24 14.31
CA PHE A 157 -10.15 10.80 15.67
C PHE A 157 -9.70 11.99 16.55
N MET A 158 -8.71 12.78 16.10
CA MET A 158 -8.19 13.92 16.86
C MET A 158 -9.21 15.03 17.07
N ASN A 159 -10.15 15.19 16.15
CA ASN A 159 -11.26 16.13 16.29
C ASN A 159 -12.42 15.58 17.16
N ASN A 160 -12.30 14.36 17.67
CA ASN A 160 -13.37 13.67 18.39
C ASN A 160 -14.71 13.73 17.66
N ARG A 161 -14.67 13.44 16.36
CA ARG A 161 -15.81 13.68 15.44
C ARG A 161 -17.09 13.02 15.89
N ASN A 162 -16.99 11.82 16.48
CA ASN A 162 -18.15 11.06 16.95
C ASN A 162 -18.57 11.44 18.38
N GLY A 163 -17.75 12.22 19.10
CA GLY A 163 -18.02 12.61 20.48
C GLY A 163 -17.80 11.49 21.52
N ASP A 164 -17.01 10.48 21.16
CA ASP A 164 -16.78 9.29 21.99
C ASP A 164 -15.89 9.55 23.20
N PHE A 165 -15.12 10.65 23.20
CA PHE A 165 -14.07 10.91 24.17
C PHE A 165 -14.33 12.18 24.96
N THR A 166 -13.78 12.22 26.19
CA THR A 166 -13.80 13.43 27.00
C THR A 166 -12.78 14.46 26.54
N ASP A 167 -13.07 15.75 26.72
CA ASP A 167 -12.13 16.83 26.39
C ASP A 167 -10.79 16.68 27.13
N ALA A 168 -10.81 16.18 28.34
CA ALA A 168 -9.61 15.94 29.14
C ALA A 168 -8.71 14.89 28.51
N TYR A 169 -9.30 13.81 27.98
CA TYR A 169 -8.56 12.77 27.26
C TYR A 169 -8.00 13.31 25.95
N MET A 170 -8.82 13.96 25.14
CA MET A 170 -8.37 14.55 23.86
C MET A 170 -7.23 15.53 24.05
N LYS A 171 -7.31 16.39 25.07
CA LYS A 171 -6.23 17.31 25.41
C LYS A 171 -4.94 16.58 25.83
N SER A 172 -5.05 15.41 26.46
CA SER A 172 -3.87 14.62 26.83
C SER A 172 -3.16 13.99 25.63
N LEU A 173 -3.83 13.89 24.48
CA LEU A 173 -3.29 13.34 23.23
C LEU A 173 -2.61 14.38 22.32
N ASP A 174 -2.75 15.66 22.59
CA ASP A 174 -2.40 16.78 21.67
C ASP A 174 -0.98 16.68 21.06
N LEU A 175 -0.01 16.15 21.82
CA LEU A 175 1.37 15.94 21.34
C LEU A 175 1.79 14.47 21.34
N ASN A 176 0.83 13.56 21.53
CA ASN A 176 1.10 12.15 21.75
C ASN A 176 0.51 11.24 20.66
N VAL A 177 -0.06 11.83 19.61
CA VAL A 177 -0.49 11.12 18.40
C VAL A 177 0.42 11.51 17.27
N VAL A 178 1.11 10.53 16.70
CA VAL A 178 2.06 10.70 15.60
C VAL A 178 1.60 9.86 14.41
N VAL A 179 1.62 10.45 13.22
CA VAL A 179 1.45 9.71 11.96
C VAL A 179 2.81 9.51 11.34
N GLY A 180 3.19 8.25 11.16
CA GLY A 180 4.43 7.89 10.47
C GLY A 180 4.34 8.24 8.98
N THR A 181 5.47 8.59 8.38
CA THR A 181 5.57 8.88 6.95
C THR A 181 5.52 7.58 6.13
N PRO A 182 5.14 7.65 4.85
CA PRO A 182 5.32 6.53 3.93
C PRO A 182 6.82 6.25 3.70
N LEU A 183 7.13 5.12 3.07
CA LEU A 183 8.51 4.66 2.84
C LEU A 183 9.36 5.71 2.11
N MET A 184 8.83 6.33 1.07
CA MET A 184 9.47 7.38 0.30
C MET A 184 8.68 8.69 0.43
N ALA A 185 8.76 9.34 1.59
CA ALA A 185 8.11 10.63 1.81
C ALA A 185 8.85 11.77 1.08
N GLU A 186 10.18 11.71 1.07
CA GLU A 186 11.07 12.73 0.51
C GLU A 186 12.08 12.10 -0.47
N GLU A 187 12.81 12.93 -1.21
CA GLU A 187 13.84 12.49 -2.16
C GLU A 187 14.98 11.70 -1.48
N SER A 188 15.40 12.17 -0.30
CA SER A 188 16.41 11.47 0.50
C SER A 188 16.00 10.05 0.90
N ASP A 189 14.70 9.79 1.04
CA ASP A 189 14.21 8.43 1.33
C ASP A 189 14.36 7.52 0.11
N ALA A 190 14.12 8.06 -1.10
CA ALA A 190 14.32 7.32 -2.34
C ALA A 190 15.82 6.98 -2.55
N GLU A 191 16.72 7.91 -2.22
CA GLU A 191 18.17 7.67 -2.24
C GLU A 191 18.57 6.58 -1.23
N ALA A 192 18.06 6.66 0.01
CA ALA A 192 18.32 5.64 1.03
C ALA A 192 17.77 4.26 0.63
N LEU A 193 16.57 4.22 0.07
CA LEU A 193 15.97 2.98 -0.44
C LEU A 193 16.80 2.37 -1.57
N ALA A 194 17.31 3.18 -2.50
CA ALA A 194 18.18 2.71 -3.57
C ALA A 194 19.42 1.98 -3.05
N GLU A 195 20.04 2.52 -1.99
CA GLU A 195 21.18 1.86 -1.35
C GLU A 195 20.79 0.55 -0.67
N VAL A 196 19.63 0.48 -0.01
CA VAL A 196 19.12 -0.75 0.61
C VAL A 196 18.90 -1.80 -0.46
N LEU A 197 18.14 -1.48 -1.52
CA LEU A 197 17.83 -2.41 -2.61
C LEU A 197 19.10 -2.91 -3.33
N ASN A 198 20.04 -2.02 -3.63
CA ASN A 198 21.30 -2.39 -4.28
C ASN A 198 22.21 -3.24 -3.38
N ASN A 199 22.02 -3.23 -2.07
CA ASN A 199 22.77 -4.06 -1.14
C ASN A 199 22.13 -5.42 -0.85
N GLU A 200 20.88 -5.64 -1.27
CA GLU A 200 20.26 -6.97 -1.21
C GLU A 200 21.00 -7.93 -2.14
N PRO A 201 21.50 -9.07 -1.62
CA PRO A 201 22.40 -9.96 -2.38
C PRO A 201 21.82 -10.44 -3.70
N ASP A 202 20.55 -10.80 -3.72
CA ASP A 202 19.87 -11.34 -4.91
C ASP A 202 19.66 -10.26 -5.97
N ILE A 203 19.21 -9.07 -5.56
CA ILE A 203 19.05 -7.91 -6.44
C ILE A 203 20.40 -7.48 -7.03
N LYS A 204 21.43 -7.44 -6.19
CA LYS A 204 22.78 -7.09 -6.62
C LYS A 204 23.35 -8.10 -7.61
N ALA A 205 23.10 -9.38 -7.39
CA ALA A 205 23.50 -10.42 -8.32
C ALA A 205 22.74 -10.30 -9.66
N ALA A 206 21.44 -10.04 -9.59
CA ALA A 206 20.58 -9.87 -10.75
C ALA A 206 21.01 -8.70 -11.63
N VAL A 207 21.20 -7.51 -11.06
CA VAL A 207 21.55 -6.29 -11.82
C VAL A 207 22.95 -6.36 -12.46
N ASN A 208 23.86 -7.14 -11.90
CA ASN A 208 25.17 -7.40 -12.49
C ASN A 208 25.12 -8.37 -13.69
N ASN A 209 24.06 -9.17 -13.80
CA ASN A 209 23.88 -10.17 -14.86
C ASN A 209 22.82 -9.79 -15.91
N GLY A 210 22.02 -8.75 -15.66
CA GLY A 210 20.93 -8.35 -16.52
C GLY A 210 20.24 -7.09 -16.04
N ILE A 211 19.00 -6.93 -16.45
CA ILE A 211 18.10 -5.87 -16.02
C ILE A 211 17.44 -6.25 -14.71
N VAL A 212 17.28 -5.27 -13.83
CA VAL A 212 16.34 -5.33 -12.70
C VAL A 212 15.30 -4.24 -12.88
N ALA A 213 14.03 -4.62 -12.93
CA ALA A 213 12.93 -3.67 -13.02
C ALA A 213 12.01 -3.82 -11.79
N PHE A 214 11.74 -2.69 -11.17
CA PHE A 214 10.83 -2.59 -10.03
C PHE A 214 9.48 -2.07 -10.47
N MET A 215 8.41 -2.74 -10.09
CA MET A 215 7.04 -2.33 -10.36
C MET A 215 6.38 -1.78 -9.09
N GLY A 216 6.19 -0.46 -9.02
CA GLY A 216 5.38 0.20 -8.01
C GLY A 216 3.91 0.30 -8.42
N HIS A 217 3.05 0.80 -7.51
CA HIS A 217 1.66 1.05 -7.86
C HIS A 217 1.51 2.37 -8.64
N GLY A 218 2.04 3.46 -8.11
CA GLY A 218 1.78 4.80 -8.63
C GLY A 218 0.41 5.35 -8.23
N ASN A 219 0.13 6.59 -8.61
CA ASN A 219 -1.20 7.18 -8.53
C ASN A 219 -1.64 7.60 -9.93
N PRO A 220 -2.91 7.37 -10.32
CA PRO A 220 -3.44 7.86 -11.57
C PRO A 220 -3.36 9.39 -11.67
N GLU A 221 -3.38 9.90 -12.89
CA GLU A 221 -3.44 11.35 -13.13
C GLU A 221 -4.63 11.98 -12.39
N GLY A 222 -4.38 13.10 -11.70
CA GLY A 222 -5.38 13.81 -10.89
C GLY A 222 -5.55 13.28 -9.46
N TYR A 223 -4.91 12.18 -9.10
CA TYR A 223 -4.94 11.62 -7.75
C TYR A 223 -3.60 11.70 -7.01
N ASP A 224 -2.57 12.25 -7.63
CA ASP A 224 -1.27 12.47 -6.99
C ASP A 224 -1.24 13.76 -6.16
N TYR A 225 -2.05 13.81 -5.12
CA TYR A 225 -2.32 15.01 -4.31
C TYR A 225 -1.09 15.63 -3.63
N TYR A 226 -0.03 14.87 -3.44
CA TYR A 226 1.20 15.33 -2.76
C TYR A 226 2.43 15.26 -3.64
N GLY A 227 2.24 15.04 -4.95
CA GLY A 227 3.35 14.84 -5.85
C GLY A 227 4.17 13.59 -5.52
N GLY A 228 3.51 12.56 -4.98
CA GLY A 228 4.16 11.33 -4.54
C GLY A 228 4.78 10.52 -5.68
N ASN A 229 4.20 10.57 -6.87
CA ASN A 229 4.68 9.85 -8.04
C ASN A 229 6.12 10.20 -8.43
N ILE A 230 6.57 11.43 -8.15
CA ILE A 230 7.96 11.82 -8.43
C ILE A 230 8.97 10.92 -7.72
N ARG A 231 8.58 10.28 -6.60
CA ARG A 231 9.46 9.41 -5.82
C ARG A 231 9.93 8.18 -6.60
N TYR A 232 9.08 7.65 -7.49
CA TYR A 232 9.48 6.54 -8.37
C TYR A 232 10.58 6.97 -9.34
N LEU A 233 10.45 8.16 -9.93
CA LEU A 233 11.49 8.70 -10.83
C LEU A 233 12.78 9.05 -10.09
N GLN A 234 12.69 9.52 -8.85
CA GLN A 234 13.85 9.80 -8.00
C GLN A 234 14.56 8.51 -7.56
N LEU A 235 13.79 7.48 -7.23
CA LEU A 235 14.33 6.15 -6.92
C LEU A 235 15.05 5.56 -8.13
N GLU A 236 14.45 5.67 -9.32
CA GLU A 236 15.10 5.19 -10.54
C GLU A 236 16.42 5.91 -10.78
N ASP A 237 16.45 7.24 -10.65
CA ASP A 237 17.70 8.00 -10.80
C ASP A 237 18.77 7.54 -9.79
N ALA A 238 18.40 7.39 -8.52
CA ALA A 238 19.31 6.94 -7.48
C ALA A 238 19.86 5.53 -7.76
N LEU A 239 18.99 4.59 -8.13
CA LEU A 239 19.36 3.23 -8.51
C LEU A 239 20.26 3.22 -9.75
N ARG A 240 19.92 4.00 -10.79
CA ARG A 240 20.71 4.08 -12.02
C ARG A 240 22.05 4.78 -11.84
N ASN A 241 22.21 5.60 -10.84
CA ASN A 241 23.53 6.11 -10.43
C ASN A 241 24.43 5.00 -9.86
N LEU A 242 23.84 3.97 -9.28
CA LEU A 242 24.57 2.79 -8.77
C LEU A 242 24.83 1.76 -9.88
N ASN A 243 23.80 1.46 -10.69
CA ASN A 243 23.94 0.58 -11.87
C ASN A 243 22.90 0.95 -12.95
N LYS A 244 23.35 1.12 -14.20
CA LYS A 244 22.49 1.51 -15.33
C LYS A 244 21.44 0.46 -15.75
N ASN A 245 21.52 -0.74 -15.22
CA ASN A 245 20.58 -1.82 -15.50
C ASN A 245 19.33 -1.79 -14.60
N TYR A 246 19.22 -0.83 -13.66
CA TYR A 246 18.01 -0.62 -12.89
C TYR A 246 16.98 0.20 -13.66
N TYR A 247 15.72 -0.20 -13.51
CA TYR A 247 14.55 0.52 -14.03
C TYR A 247 13.43 0.50 -12.99
N VAL A 248 12.62 1.55 -12.96
CA VAL A 248 11.44 1.64 -12.10
C VAL A 248 10.25 2.08 -12.94
N GLY A 249 9.17 1.33 -12.85
CA GLY A 249 7.90 1.73 -13.42
C GLY A 249 6.75 1.45 -12.47
N THR A 250 5.53 1.64 -12.92
CA THR A 250 4.33 1.52 -12.09
C THR A 250 3.14 0.96 -12.87
N VAL A 251 2.09 0.60 -12.12
CA VAL A 251 0.82 0.16 -12.69
C VAL A 251 -0.04 1.36 -13.14
N ASP A 252 -0.07 2.45 -12.34
CA ASP A 252 -1.07 3.52 -12.51
C ASP A 252 -0.50 4.91 -12.85
N MET A 253 0.81 5.12 -12.78
CA MET A 253 1.41 6.40 -13.15
C MET A 253 1.66 6.45 -14.65
N ASN A 254 1.11 7.47 -15.33
CA ASN A 254 1.37 7.70 -16.74
C ASN A 254 2.86 7.78 -17.05
N GLU A 255 3.25 7.30 -18.24
CA GLU A 255 4.62 7.36 -18.77
C GLU A 255 5.62 6.47 -17.99
N THR A 256 5.12 5.52 -17.18
CA THR A 256 5.93 4.54 -16.44
C THR A 256 5.36 3.12 -16.45
N TYR A 257 4.47 2.83 -17.39
CA TYR A 257 3.94 1.46 -17.59
C TYR A 257 5.03 0.50 -18.11
N ALA A 258 4.70 -0.77 -18.25
CA ALA A 258 5.65 -1.78 -18.74
C ALA A 258 6.25 -1.40 -20.10
N GLU A 259 5.43 -0.92 -21.03
CA GLU A 259 5.87 -0.50 -22.38
C GLU A 259 6.81 0.73 -22.33
N ASP A 260 6.58 1.64 -21.38
CA ASP A 260 7.46 2.79 -21.19
C ASP A 260 8.81 2.34 -20.64
N VAL A 261 8.82 1.42 -19.67
CA VAL A 261 10.07 0.82 -19.17
C VAL A 261 10.82 0.10 -20.29
N LEU A 262 10.13 -0.64 -21.15
CA LEU A 262 10.73 -1.27 -22.33
C LEU A 262 11.29 -0.22 -23.32
N ALA A 263 10.60 0.91 -23.49
CA ALA A 263 11.09 2.02 -24.29
C ALA A 263 12.36 2.64 -23.66
N HIS A 264 12.42 2.79 -22.33
CA HIS A 264 13.62 3.25 -21.63
C HIS A 264 14.81 2.30 -21.84
N ILE A 265 14.57 0.98 -21.80
CA ILE A 265 15.58 -0.04 -22.13
C ILE A 265 16.08 0.13 -23.58
N GLY A 266 15.18 0.52 -24.49
CA GLY A 266 15.52 0.84 -25.88
C GLY A 266 16.39 2.09 -26.05
N GLY A 267 16.46 2.93 -25.05
CA GLY A 267 17.23 4.18 -24.99
C GLY A 267 16.49 5.37 -25.60
N GLY A 268 16.83 6.55 -25.16
CA GLY A 268 16.22 7.78 -25.65
C GLY A 268 16.11 8.88 -24.61
N LYS A 269 15.35 9.91 -24.98
CA LYS A 269 14.98 11.02 -24.12
C LYS A 269 13.49 10.91 -23.79
N PHE A 270 13.16 11.00 -22.52
CA PHE A 270 11.78 10.91 -22.02
C PHE A 270 11.48 12.11 -21.12
N ASP A 271 10.37 12.76 -21.37
CA ASP A 271 9.91 13.92 -20.63
C ASP A 271 8.67 13.50 -19.81
N TYR A 272 8.72 13.70 -18.48
CA TYR A 272 7.67 13.37 -17.55
C TYR A 272 7.02 14.63 -17.03
N GLN A 273 5.72 14.56 -16.77
CA GLN A 273 4.99 15.58 -16.05
C GLN A 273 4.34 14.96 -14.80
N VAL A 274 4.84 15.35 -13.62
CA VAL A 274 4.32 14.88 -12.33
C VAL A 274 3.79 16.08 -11.56
N GLY A 275 2.48 16.26 -11.57
CA GLY A 275 1.85 17.49 -11.07
C GLY A 275 2.39 18.72 -11.80
N ASP A 276 2.91 19.69 -11.05
CA ASP A 276 3.54 20.90 -11.60
C ASP A 276 5.04 20.73 -11.92
N MET A 277 5.61 19.55 -11.67
CA MET A 277 7.03 19.27 -11.88
C MET A 277 7.26 18.56 -13.21
N GLY A 278 8.08 19.19 -14.07
CA GLY A 278 8.61 18.54 -15.26
C GLY A 278 9.96 17.88 -14.98
N LYS A 279 10.16 16.68 -15.48
CA LYS A 279 11.44 15.97 -15.40
C LYS A 279 11.80 15.40 -16.76
N THR A 280 13.07 15.52 -17.14
CA THR A 280 13.63 14.86 -18.34
C THR A 280 14.65 13.83 -17.91
N SER A 281 14.49 12.61 -18.38
CA SER A 281 15.45 11.52 -18.20
C SER A 281 16.04 11.07 -19.53
N TYR A 282 17.29 10.62 -19.49
CA TYR A 282 18.03 10.10 -20.65
C TYR A 282 18.48 8.68 -20.36
N TYR A 283 18.21 7.80 -21.31
CA TYR A 283 18.57 6.40 -21.21
C TYR A 283 19.49 6.02 -22.39
N ASP A 284 20.59 5.38 -22.07
CA ASP A 284 21.39 4.67 -23.07
C ASP A 284 20.69 3.37 -23.44
N LYS A 285 20.79 2.96 -24.70
CA LYS A 285 20.27 1.66 -25.13
C LYS A 285 20.92 0.54 -24.30
N ASN A 286 20.10 -0.24 -23.63
CA ASN A 286 20.52 -1.45 -22.93
C ASN A 286 20.40 -2.65 -23.88
N THR A 287 21.41 -3.52 -23.88
CA THR A 287 21.47 -4.72 -24.73
C THR A 287 21.40 -6.01 -23.90
N ALA A 288 21.10 -5.93 -22.61
CA ALA A 288 20.90 -7.10 -21.79
C ALA A 288 19.68 -7.88 -22.29
N THR A 289 19.79 -9.21 -22.25
CA THR A 289 18.77 -10.14 -22.75
C THR A 289 18.06 -10.86 -21.61
N LYS A 290 18.35 -10.52 -20.36
CA LYS A 290 17.73 -11.07 -19.17
C LYS A 290 17.23 -9.97 -18.28
N ALA A 291 16.08 -10.21 -17.64
CA ALA A 291 15.50 -9.32 -16.65
C ALA A 291 14.98 -10.08 -15.43
N GLN A 292 15.03 -9.43 -14.29
CA GLN A 292 14.31 -9.83 -13.10
C GLN A 292 13.36 -8.71 -12.66
N LEU A 293 12.10 -9.06 -12.43
CA LEU A 293 11.04 -8.16 -12.01
C LEU A 293 10.78 -8.32 -10.51
N TYR A 294 10.66 -7.19 -9.81
CA TYR A 294 10.37 -7.16 -8.39
C TYR A 294 9.23 -6.17 -8.09
N PRO A 295 8.28 -6.51 -7.20
CA PRO A 295 7.25 -5.58 -6.80
C PRO A 295 7.82 -4.54 -5.83
N LEU A 296 7.70 -3.27 -6.14
CA LEU A 296 8.01 -2.15 -5.25
C LEU A 296 6.73 -1.76 -4.48
N MET A 297 6.29 -2.66 -3.66
CA MET A 297 5.06 -2.57 -2.87
C MET A 297 5.34 -3.01 -1.45
N SER A 298 4.70 -2.40 -0.45
CA SER A 298 4.88 -2.80 0.95
C SER A 298 4.45 -4.25 1.20
N ILE A 299 3.46 -4.72 0.47
CA ILE A 299 3.00 -6.11 0.46
C ILE A 299 2.77 -6.51 -1.00
N ALA A 300 3.42 -7.56 -1.45
CA ALA A 300 3.14 -8.17 -2.74
C ALA A 300 1.75 -8.81 -2.70
N GLY A 301 0.85 -8.28 -3.49
CA GLY A 301 -0.56 -8.69 -3.54
C GLY A 301 -1.00 -8.95 -4.97
N ASP A 302 -2.23 -8.59 -5.25
CA ASP A 302 -2.91 -8.81 -6.52
C ASP A 302 -2.13 -8.25 -7.73
N HIS A 303 -1.67 -7.00 -7.65
CA HIS A 303 -0.87 -6.38 -8.72
C HIS A 303 0.48 -7.09 -8.96
N ALA A 304 1.14 -7.56 -7.89
CA ALA A 304 2.40 -8.28 -8.06
C ALA A 304 2.18 -9.65 -8.72
N HIS A 305 1.04 -10.28 -8.46
CA HIS A 305 0.67 -11.56 -9.04
C HIS A 305 0.17 -11.40 -10.48
N ASN A 306 -0.85 -10.56 -10.70
CA ASN A 306 -1.51 -10.43 -11.99
C ASN A 306 -0.75 -9.50 -12.95
N ASP A 307 -0.58 -8.21 -12.58
CA ASP A 307 -0.03 -7.22 -13.52
C ASP A 307 1.48 -7.39 -13.75
N MET A 308 2.22 -7.92 -12.76
CA MET A 308 3.66 -8.13 -12.92
C MET A 308 4.02 -9.52 -13.41
N ALA A 309 3.50 -10.58 -12.77
CA ALA A 309 4.09 -11.90 -12.84
C ALA A 309 3.28 -12.93 -13.64
N ASP A 310 2.02 -12.68 -13.99
CA ASP A 310 1.15 -13.66 -14.65
C ASP A 310 1.63 -13.99 -16.08
N PRO A 311 2.08 -15.22 -16.35
CA PRO A 311 2.53 -15.61 -17.69
C PRO A 311 1.36 -15.84 -18.67
N GLU A 312 0.11 -15.95 -18.17
CA GLU A 312 -1.08 -16.17 -18.99
C GLU A 312 -1.72 -14.84 -19.40
N ASP A 313 -1.42 -13.74 -18.70
CA ASP A 313 -1.85 -12.40 -19.08
C ASP A 313 -0.86 -11.78 -20.09
N PRO A 314 -1.30 -11.50 -21.33
CA PRO A 314 -0.44 -10.89 -22.34
C PRO A 314 -0.07 -9.44 -22.03
N GLU A 315 -0.78 -8.77 -21.10
CA GLU A 315 -0.52 -7.39 -20.67
C GLU A 315 0.35 -7.33 -19.41
N SER A 316 0.68 -8.48 -18.80
CA SER A 316 1.59 -8.51 -17.65
C SER A 316 3.01 -8.08 -18.04
N TRP A 317 3.73 -7.49 -17.08
CA TRP A 317 5.14 -7.14 -17.28
C TRP A 317 5.98 -8.34 -17.72
N TYR A 318 5.75 -9.51 -17.12
CA TYR A 318 6.41 -10.76 -17.49
C TYR A 318 6.23 -11.08 -18.97
N SER A 319 5.00 -11.04 -19.47
CA SER A 319 4.68 -11.35 -20.85
C SER A 319 5.27 -10.31 -21.81
N LEU A 320 5.10 -9.03 -21.53
CA LEU A 320 5.59 -7.93 -22.37
C LEU A 320 7.12 -7.92 -22.50
N PHE A 321 7.84 -8.17 -21.39
CA PHE A 321 9.30 -8.27 -21.42
C PHE A 321 9.77 -9.48 -22.24
N ASN A 322 9.16 -10.65 -22.07
CA ASN A 322 9.48 -11.84 -22.87
C ASN A 322 9.17 -11.66 -24.35
N GLU A 323 8.04 -11.03 -24.70
CA GLU A 323 7.70 -10.70 -26.10
C GLU A 323 8.69 -9.74 -26.72
N SER A 324 9.30 -8.84 -25.96
CA SER A 324 10.35 -7.94 -26.43
C SER A 324 11.71 -8.62 -26.63
N GLY A 325 11.82 -9.92 -26.32
CA GLY A 325 13.04 -10.71 -26.46
C GLY A 325 13.97 -10.66 -25.25
N ILE A 326 13.46 -10.24 -24.09
CA ILE A 326 14.18 -10.24 -22.81
C ILE A 326 13.69 -11.43 -21.98
N GLU A 327 14.55 -12.44 -21.77
CA GLU A 327 14.26 -13.60 -20.91
C GLU A 327 13.99 -13.10 -19.47
N THR A 328 12.79 -13.29 -18.96
CA THR A 328 12.32 -12.62 -17.74
C THR A 328 11.95 -13.61 -16.65
N GLU A 329 12.38 -13.33 -15.44
CA GLU A 329 11.92 -13.96 -14.20
C GLU A 329 11.18 -12.92 -13.36
N ALA A 330 10.05 -13.30 -12.75
CA ALA A 330 9.29 -12.44 -11.85
C ALA A 330 9.31 -13.00 -10.43
N TYR A 331 9.58 -12.13 -9.46
CA TYR A 331 9.65 -12.46 -8.05
C TYR A 331 8.47 -11.83 -7.33
N GLU A 332 7.44 -12.62 -7.05
CA GLU A 332 6.24 -12.19 -6.32
C GLU A 332 6.49 -12.00 -4.82
N THR A 333 7.67 -12.39 -4.34
CA THR A 333 8.00 -12.27 -2.91
C THR A 333 8.28 -10.82 -2.54
N ASN A 334 7.75 -10.42 -1.38
CA ASN A 334 7.94 -9.10 -0.85
C ASN A 334 9.38 -8.91 -0.35
N PHE A 335 10.21 -8.18 -1.11
CA PHE A 335 11.55 -7.81 -0.66
C PHE A 335 11.55 -6.56 0.24
N THR A 336 10.43 -5.86 0.35
CA THR A 336 10.31 -4.71 1.25
C THR A 336 10.41 -5.07 2.73
N GLU A 337 10.34 -6.37 3.10
CA GLU A 337 10.71 -6.80 4.45
C GLU A 337 12.09 -6.25 4.89
N ALA A 338 13.05 -6.18 3.97
CA ALA A 338 14.37 -5.61 4.23
C ALA A 338 14.32 -4.10 4.46
N CYS A 339 13.37 -3.39 3.88
CA CYS A 339 13.21 -1.95 3.99
C CYS A 339 12.50 -1.51 5.28
N TRP A 340 11.76 -2.42 5.93
CA TRP A 340 11.07 -2.16 7.19
C TRP A 340 11.93 -2.51 8.43
N LYS A 341 13.06 -3.17 8.25
CA LYS A 341 14.05 -3.49 9.29
C LYS A 341 15.09 -2.40 9.44
#